data_82416137caa0dcae0a1d37a67e9f03c2
#
_entry.id   82416137caa0dcae0a1d37a67e9f03c2
#
_cell.length_a   1.000
_cell.length_b   1.000
_cell.length_c   1.000
_cell.angle_alpha   90.00
_cell.angle_beta   90.00
_cell.angle_gamma   90.00
#
_symmetry.space_group_name_H-M   'P 1'
#
loop_
_entity.id
_entity.type
_entity.pdbx_description
1 polymer ?
#
loop_
_entity_poly.entity_id
_entity_poly.type
_entity_poly.pdbx_seq_one_letter_code
_entity_poly.pdbx_strand_id
1 'polypeptide(L)'
;MQERQAIADLVVVIPGILGSTLARQGSLVWAPSAGVVWEAIRSLGSSLDALTLPVDLGDGHPGDGVEPVALMPDLHLLPGLWTANIGYDRLLQWLTSRFTLELPDPTDPLRPANLLPFPYDWRLSNRFNARRLKAVVEPALERWRSQGGAAREARLIFICHSMGGLLARWYVEQEGGAAHTRKLITIGTPHRGAAAAARQLVNGVEKGIGPLRLNLSRFARSLPSIHELLPRYACLETPGGLEPLTTALPGIDQRLLDDAIAFHASLDASLDGAGAPETSPVDLHPIVGSRQPTPTTLRIVGERLEASEQIEGVTEGGDGTVPRLSAAPKALRPDHPSLRYAPDQHMGLHSHRAVLDELEGVLTARPVIHRGLAGPEIGVRVEPLLLQGEALQVWADVGADAPLGLMAELLEESGRVVDQRKLRVEGSGQGCVFQPPQTGVWRVWVGAAGAWARLVPPVTALTLVCPAGEEP
;
A
#
# COMPACT_ATOMS: atom_id res chain seq x y z
N MET A 1 -29.64 -9.25 13.39
CA MET A 1 -28.62 -9.56 12.35
C MET A 1 -29.03 -8.80 11.11
N GLN A 2 -28.18 -7.93 10.61
CA GLN A 2 -28.43 -7.26 9.34
C GLN A 2 -28.28 -8.30 8.22
N GLU A 3 -29.28 -8.37 7.32
CA GLU A 3 -29.22 -9.32 6.20
C GLU A 3 -28.06 -9.00 5.29
N ARG A 4 -27.21 -10.00 4.99
CA ARG A 4 -26.06 -9.80 4.10
C ARG A 4 -26.57 -9.56 2.68
N GLN A 5 -25.98 -8.60 2.00
CA GLN A 5 -26.34 -8.32 0.61
C GLN A 5 -25.64 -9.30 -0.32
N ALA A 6 -26.37 -9.87 -1.27
CA ALA A 6 -25.81 -10.76 -2.28
C ALA A 6 -25.02 -9.96 -3.34
N ILE A 7 -23.83 -10.44 -3.69
CA ILE A 7 -23.03 -9.98 -4.83
C ILE A 7 -22.98 -11.14 -5.84
N ALA A 8 -23.49 -10.89 -7.04
CA ALA A 8 -23.47 -11.88 -8.12
C ALA A 8 -22.09 -12.00 -8.79
N ASP A 9 -21.31 -10.92 -8.77
CA ASP A 9 -19.99 -10.84 -9.38
C ASP A 9 -18.92 -11.57 -8.55
N LEU A 10 -17.79 -11.90 -9.19
CA LEU A 10 -16.62 -12.44 -8.52
C LEU A 10 -15.73 -11.28 -8.04
N VAL A 11 -15.59 -11.16 -6.73
CA VAL A 11 -14.74 -10.15 -6.09
C VAL A 11 -13.32 -10.70 -5.91
N VAL A 12 -12.33 -9.95 -6.40
CA VAL A 12 -10.91 -10.30 -6.31
C VAL A 12 -10.20 -9.28 -5.44
N VAL A 13 -9.53 -9.72 -4.39
CA VAL A 13 -8.75 -8.85 -3.49
C VAL A 13 -7.27 -9.03 -3.81
N ILE A 14 -6.61 -7.94 -4.23
CA ILE A 14 -5.19 -7.92 -4.60
C ILE A 14 -4.41 -7.03 -3.63
N PRO A 15 -3.40 -7.56 -2.93
CA PRO A 15 -2.63 -6.82 -1.95
C PRO A 15 -1.62 -5.87 -2.61
N GLY A 16 -1.00 -5.01 -1.79
CA GLY A 16 0.17 -4.23 -2.18
C GLY A 16 1.46 -5.04 -2.18
N ILE A 17 2.58 -4.35 -2.45
CA ILE A 17 3.92 -4.92 -2.29
C ILE A 17 4.10 -5.46 -0.87
N LEU A 18 4.83 -6.57 -0.70
CA LEU A 18 5.01 -7.29 0.57
C LEU A 18 3.73 -7.87 1.17
N GLY A 19 2.58 -7.66 0.53
CA GLY A 19 1.25 -8.03 1.04
C GLY A 19 0.85 -9.48 0.78
N SER A 20 1.74 -10.32 0.24
CA SER A 20 1.57 -11.77 0.13
C SER A 20 2.66 -12.48 0.92
N THR A 21 2.30 -13.57 1.58
CA THR A 21 3.28 -14.50 2.13
C THR A 21 3.93 -15.30 1.00
N LEU A 22 5.23 -15.55 1.11
CA LEU A 22 5.99 -16.33 0.13
C LEU A 22 6.57 -17.57 0.81
N ALA A 23 6.55 -18.69 0.08
CA ALA A 23 7.19 -19.93 0.48
C ALA A 23 8.16 -20.42 -0.58
N ARG A 24 9.22 -21.14 -0.14
CA ARG A 24 10.13 -21.87 -1.00
C ARG A 24 10.11 -23.34 -0.59
N GLN A 25 9.75 -24.22 -1.50
CA GLN A 25 9.62 -25.66 -1.23
C GLN A 25 8.77 -25.95 0.03
N GLY A 26 7.65 -25.23 0.20
CA GLY A 26 6.73 -25.37 1.34
C GLY A 26 7.16 -24.69 2.64
N SER A 27 8.37 -24.15 2.73
CA SER A 27 8.84 -23.39 3.89
C SER A 27 8.62 -21.90 3.67
N LEU A 28 8.00 -21.23 4.63
CA LEU A 28 7.76 -19.78 4.54
C LEU A 28 9.09 -19.02 4.58
N VAL A 29 9.33 -18.20 3.55
CA VAL A 29 10.51 -17.34 3.42
C VAL A 29 10.16 -15.86 3.57
N TRP A 30 8.86 -15.54 3.45
CA TRP A 30 8.29 -14.23 3.74
C TRP A 30 6.92 -14.43 4.37
N ALA A 31 6.81 -14.18 5.67
CA ALA A 31 5.60 -14.38 6.44
C ALA A 31 5.58 -13.49 7.69
N PRO A 32 4.42 -13.23 8.28
CA PRO A 32 4.24 -12.32 9.40
C PRO A 32 4.56 -12.99 10.75
N SER A 33 5.60 -13.76 10.87
CA SER A 33 5.99 -14.29 12.18
C SER A 33 7.17 -13.51 12.75
N ALA A 34 7.12 -13.18 14.03
CA ALA A 34 8.25 -12.60 14.76
C ALA A 34 9.54 -13.43 14.54
N GLY A 35 9.40 -14.76 14.39
CA GLY A 35 10.49 -15.67 14.11
C GLY A 35 11.15 -15.46 12.74
N VAL A 36 10.35 -15.34 11.66
CA VAL A 36 10.90 -15.14 10.29
C VAL A 36 11.55 -13.79 10.16
N VAL A 37 10.96 -12.76 10.74
CA VAL A 37 11.55 -11.42 10.78
C VAL A 37 12.81 -11.41 11.62
N TRP A 38 12.76 -12.03 12.79
CA TRP A 38 13.89 -12.13 13.67
C TRP A 38 15.03 -12.95 13.05
N GLU A 39 14.72 -13.99 12.31
CA GLU A 39 15.69 -14.79 11.59
C GLU A 39 16.29 -14.02 10.41
N ALA A 40 15.51 -13.23 9.68
CA ALA A 40 16.00 -12.31 8.65
C ALA A 40 16.93 -11.23 9.25
N ILE A 41 16.62 -10.72 10.42
CA ILE A 41 17.48 -9.77 11.16
C ILE A 41 18.72 -10.48 11.69
N ARG A 42 18.58 -11.64 12.32
CA ARG A 42 19.71 -12.42 12.89
C ARG A 42 20.67 -12.94 11.81
N SER A 43 20.18 -13.33 10.67
CA SER A 43 20.99 -13.77 9.52
C SER A 43 21.68 -12.61 8.81
N LEU A 44 21.61 -11.39 9.35
CA LEU A 44 22.21 -10.17 8.79
C LEU A 44 21.81 -9.94 7.30
N GLY A 45 20.57 -10.28 6.97
CA GLY A 45 20.05 -10.11 5.61
C GLY A 45 20.33 -11.26 4.66
N SER A 46 21.09 -12.31 5.04
CA SER A 46 21.38 -13.42 4.13
C SER A 46 20.13 -14.17 3.66
N SER A 47 19.08 -14.23 4.50
CA SER A 47 17.78 -14.79 4.11
C SER A 47 17.09 -13.96 3.02
N LEU A 48 17.26 -12.63 3.04
CA LEU A 48 16.72 -11.72 2.02
C LEU A 48 17.60 -11.69 0.77
N ASP A 49 18.92 -11.86 0.91
CA ASP A 49 19.80 -12.06 -0.25
C ASP A 49 19.38 -13.27 -1.10
N ALA A 50 18.84 -14.30 -0.44
CA ALA A 50 18.30 -15.48 -1.14
C ALA A 50 16.99 -15.19 -1.91
N LEU A 51 16.35 -14.05 -1.70
CA LEU A 51 15.18 -13.56 -2.44
C LEU A 51 15.54 -12.50 -3.49
N THR A 52 16.83 -12.15 -3.62
CA THR A 52 17.35 -11.22 -4.63
C THR A 52 17.15 -11.81 -6.04
N LEU A 53 16.72 -10.98 -6.98
CA LEU A 53 16.46 -11.38 -8.35
C LEU A 53 17.63 -11.03 -9.28
N PRO A 54 17.83 -11.79 -10.39
CA PRO A 54 18.70 -11.36 -11.48
C PRO A 54 18.18 -10.05 -12.11
N VAL A 55 19.08 -9.10 -12.37
CA VAL A 55 18.71 -7.78 -12.94
C VAL A 55 18.17 -7.90 -14.37
N ASP A 56 18.54 -8.94 -15.08
CA ASP A 56 18.13 -9.23 -16.45
C ASP A 56 16.91 -10.16 -16.56
N LEU A 57 16.21 -10.40 -15.45
CA LEU A 57 15.05 -11.28 -15.39
C LEU A 57 13.90 -10.83 -16.30
N GLY A 58 13.71 -9.51 -16.46
CA GLY A 58 12.58 -8.92 -17.18
C GLY A 58 11.23 -9.38 -16.63
N ASP A 59 10.34 -9.77 -17.54
CA ASP A 59 9.01 -10.31 -17.22
C ASP A 59 9.01 -11.83 -17.04
N GLY A 60 10.14 -12.41 -16.68
CA GLY A 60 10.29 -13.86 -16.47
C GLY A 60 10.03 -14.28 -15.02
N HIS A 61 10.19 -15.59 -14.79
CA HIS A 61 10.22 -16.19 -13.46
C HIS A 61 11.64 -16.71 -13.19
N PRO A 62 12.22 -16.44 -11.99
CA PRO A 62 13.61 -16.81 -11.70
C PRO A 62 13.85 -18.31 -11.56
N GLY A 63 12.80 -19.11 -11.43
CA GLY A 63 12.92 -20.55 -11.20
C GLY A 63 13.52 -20.91 -9.84
N ASP A 64 13.46 -19.99 -8.88
CA ASP A 64 14.06 -20.14 -7.55
C ASP A 64 13.19 -20.92 -6.56
N GLY A 65 12.04 -21.43 -7.01
CA GLY A 65 11.08 -22.21 -6.23
C GLY A 65 10.32 -21.39 -5.18
N VAL A 66 10.34 -20.06 -5.29
CA VAL A 66 9.54 -19.19 -4.42
C VAL A 66 8.16 -18.99 -5.04
N GLU A 67 7.12 -19.23 -4.23
CA GLU A 67 5.73 -19.08 -4.64
C GLU A 67 4.92 -18.28 -3.63
N PRO A 68 3.94 -17.48 -4.08
CA PRO A 68 3.00 -16.82 -3.21
C PRO A 68 1.97 -17.81 -2.67
N VAL A 69 1.68 -17.72 -1.36
CA VAL A 69 0.82 -18.70 -0.66
C VAL A 69 -0.52 -18.09 -0.25
N ALA A 70 -0.50 -16.96 0.45
CA ALA A 70 -1.69 -16.31 0.98
C ALA A 70 -1.51 -14.81 1.03
N LEU A 71 -2.61 -14.05 1.21
CA LEU A 71 -2.51 -12.66 1.60
C LEU A 71 -1.87 -12.57 2.98
N MET A 72 -1.10 -11.51 3.20
CA MET A 72 -0.52 -11.24 4.51
C MET A 72 -1.66 -11.11 5.53
N PRO A 73 -1.70 -11.92 6.58
CA PRO A 73 -2.69 -11.76 7.65
C PRO A 73 -2.44 -10.48 8.43
N ASP A 74 -3.44 -10.05 9.21
CA ASP A 74 -3.32 -8.89 10.10
C ASP A 74 -2.28 -9.19 11.15
N LEU A 75 -1.03 -8.98 10.80
CA LEU A 75 0.09 -9.03 11.72
C LEU A 75 1.04 -7.88 11.47
N HIS A 76 1.60 -7.51 12.45
CA HIS A 76 2.21 -6.32 12.92
C HIS A 76 3.72 -6.45 12.81
N LEU A 77 4.27 -6.79 11.64
CA LEU A 77 5.71 -7.00 11.52
C LEU A 77 6.26 -6.50 10.21
N LEU A 78 7.12 -5.65 10.24
CA LEU A 78 8.35 -5.26 9.59
C LEU A 78 8.41 -3.79 9.26
N PRO A 79 9.23 -3.08 9.96
CA PRO A 79 9.60 -1.72 9.64
C PRO A 79 10.99 -1.67 9.03
N GLY A 80 11.15 -0.70 8.18
CA GLY A 80 12.43 -0.33 7.58
C GLY A 80 12.50 -0.50 6.08
N LEU A 81 11.77 -1.44 5.46
CA LEU A 81 11.66 -1.51 4.01
C LEU A 81 10.47 -0.70 3.50
N TRP A 82 9.37 -0.74 4.20
CA TRP A 82 8.11 -0.05 3.87
C TRP A 82 7.29 -0.11 5.16
N THR A 83 6.64 0.94 5.53
CA THR A 83 5.80 1.02 6.75
C THR A 83 5.06 -0.29 7.03
N ALA A 84 5.06 -0.72 8.29
CA ALA A 84 4.52 -2.00 8.74
C ALA A 84 3.12 -2.30 8.19
N ASN A 85 2.95 -3.50 7.64
CA ASN A 85 1.74 -3.89 6.96
C ASN A 85 0.63 -4.23 7.97
N ILE A 86 -0.46 -3.50 7.92
CA ILE A 86 -1.73 -4.01 8.43
C ILE A 86 -2.20 -5.02 7.39
N GLY A 87 -2.31 -6.31 7.76
CA GLY A 87 -2.70 -7.38 6.84
C GLY A 87 -4.12 -7.21 6.30
N TYR A 88 -4.56 -8.19 5.56
CA TYR A 88 -5.83 -8.10 4.83
C TYR A 88 -7.00 -8.82 5.50
N ASP A 89 -6.79 -9.44 6.67
CA ASP A 89 -7.84 -10.21 7.37
C ASP A 89 -9.05 -9.33 7.72
N ARG A 90 -8.82 -8.09 8.17
CA ARG A 90 -9.90 -7.16 8.48
C ARG A 90 -10.74 -6.82 7.25
N LEU A 91 -10.12 -6.59 6.09
CA LEU A 91 -10.84 -6.34 4.84
C LEU A 91 -11.67 -7.57 4.42
N LEU A 92 -11.07 -8.77 4.45
CA LEU A 92 -11.75 -10.02 4.10
C LEU A 92 -12.89 -10.34 5.07
N GLN A 93 -12.68 -10.16 6.38
CA GLN A 93 -13.72 -10.33 7.39
C GLN A 93 -14.88 -9.33 7.21
N TRP A 94 -14.54 -8.06 6.90
CA TRP A 94 -15.55 -7.05 6.62
C TRP A 94 -16.38 -7.43 5.39
N LEU A 95 -15.74 -7.83 4.28
CA LEU A 95 -16.41 -8.28 3.06
C LEU A 95 -17.36 -9.44 3.33
N THR A 96 -16.90 -10.48 4.02
CA THR A 96 -17.71 -11.68 4.32
C THR A 96 -18.80 -11.44 5.38
N SER A 97 -18.62 -10.42 6.24
CA SER A 97 -19.64 -10.04 7.23
C SER A 97 -20.77 -9.20 6.61
N ARG A 98 -20.44 -8.38 5.60
CA ARG A 98 -21.37 -7.44 4.96
C ARG A 98 -22.11 -8.06 3.78
N PHE A 99 -21.45 -8.93 3.04
CA PHE A 99 -21.94 -9.51 1.79
C PHE A 99 -22.01 -11.03 1.87
N THR A 100 -22.88 -11.60 1.05
CA THR A 100 -22.91 -13.05 0.82
C THR A 100 -21.80 -13.38 -0.18
N LEU A 101 -20.61 -13.64 0.34
CA LEU A 101 -19.40 -13.97 -0.41
C LEU A 101 -18.83 -15.27 0.14
N GLU A 102 -18.36 -16.13 -0.77
CA GLU A 102 -17.77 -17.43 -0.46
C GLU A 102 -16.30 -17.43 -0.87
N LEU A 103 -15.41 -17.71 0.09
CA LEU A 103 -13.99 -17.95 -0.14
C LEU A 103 -13.75 -19.32 -0.77
N PRO A 104 -12.65 -19.52 -1.53
CA PRO A 104 -12.23 -20.83 -2.00
C PRO A 104 -12.08 -21.83 -0.85
N ASP A 105 -12.56 -23.05 -1.06
CA ASP A 105 -12.36 -24.14 -0.11
C ASP A 105 -10.97 -24.75 -0.32
N PRO A 106 -10.07 -24.73 0.67
CA PRO A 106 -8.74 -25.32 0.52
C PRO A 106 -8.75 -26.83 0.25
N THR A 107 -9.83 -27.50 0.65
CA THR A 107 -10.00 -28.95 0.48
C THR A 107 -10.68 -29.31 -0.85
N ASP A 108 -11.36 -28.35 -1.49
CA ASP A 108 -11.97 -28.50 -2.81
C ASP A 108 -11.69 -27.24 -3.68
N PRO A 109 -10.52 -27.13 -4.28
CA PRO A 109 -10.13 -25.97 -5.11
C PRO A 109 -11.02 -25.75 -6.35
N LEU A 110 -11.81 -26.73 -6.72
CA LEU A 110 -12.73 -26.65 -7.87
C LEU A 110 -14.13 -26.15 -7.47
N ARG A 111 -14.43 -26.11 -6.17
CA ARG A 111 -15.67 -25.53 -5.67
C ARG A 111 -15.78 -24.08 -6.08
N PRO A 112 -16.91 -23.67 -6.71
CA PRO A 112 -17.11 -22.28 -7.07
C PRO A 112 -17.09 -21.36 -5.87
N ALA A 113 -16.41 -20.23 -6.01
CA ALA A 113 -16.30 -19.19 -5.00
C ALA A 113 -16.41 -17.81 -5.68
N ASN A 114 -16.93 -16.81 -4.97
CA ASN A 114 -17.05 -15.45 -5.51
C ASN A 114 -16.30 -14.38 -4.71
N LEU A 115 -15.46 -14.78 -3.78
CA LEU A 115 -14.45 -13.94 -3.14
C LEU A 115 -13.09 -14.61 -3.29
N LEU A 116 -12.22 -14.05 -4.11
CA LEU A 116 -10.92 -14.61 -4.43
C LEU A 116 -9.79 -13.71 -3.91
N PRO A 117 -9.17 -14.02 -2.77
CA PRO A 117 -7.88 -13.45 -2.41
C PRO A 117 -6.83 -13.87 -3.43
N PHE A 118 -6.09 -12.91 -4.00
CA PHE A 118 -5.05 -13.19 -4.99
C PHE A 118 -3.66 -12.84 -4.45
N PRO A 119 -2.95 -13.79 -3.81
CA PRO A 119 -1.55 -13.62 -3.47
C PRO A 119 -0.69 -13.69 -4.74
N TYR A 120 0.35 -12.85 -4.80
CA TYR A 120 1.28 -12.83 -5.93
C TYR A 120 2.72 -12.63 -5.44
N ASP A 121 3.68 -13.04 -6.25
CA ASP A 121 5.09 -12.80 -5.95
C ASP A 121 5.42 -11.33 -6.25
N TRP A 122 5.36 -10.53 -5.21
CA TRP A 122 5.56 -9.07 -5.27
C TRP A 122 6.99 -8.66 -5.64
N ARG A 123 7.92 -9.61 -5.75
CA ARG A 123 9.28 -9.37 -6.25
C ARG A 123 9.29 -9.17 -7.77
N LEU A 124 8.41 -9.88 -8.48
CA LEU A 124 8.36 -9.95 -9.94
C LEU A 124 7.60 -8.75 -10.53
N SER A 125 7.80 -8.52 -11.84
CA SER A 125 7.12 -7.42 -12.54
C SER A 125 5.59 -7.52 -12.43
N ASN A 126 4.92 -6.36 -12.46
CA ASN A 126 3.46 -6.32 -12.49
C ASN A 126 2.90 -6.97 -13.77
N ARG A 127 3.64 -6.90 -14.88
CA ARG A 127 3.28 -7.60 -16.14
C ARG A 127 3.24 -9.11 -15.96
N PHE A 128 4.28 -9.69 -15.37
CA PHE A 128 4.31 -11.13 -15.08
C PHE A 128 3.14 -11.53 -14.17
N ASN A 129 2.93 -10.79 -13.09
CA ASN A 129 1.87 -11.07 -12.14
C ASN A 129 0.46 -10.86 -12.73
N ALA A 130 0.28 -9.94 -13.69
CA ALA A 130 -0.98 -9.75 -14.39
C ALA A 130 -1.32 -10.95 -15.30
N ARG A 131 -0.34 -11.54 -15.95
CA ARG A 131 -0.55 -12.81 -16.70
C ARG A 131 -0.93 -13.96 -15.77
N ARG A 132 -0.32 -14.03 -14.58
CA ARG A 132 -0.74 -15.00 -13.54
C ARG A 132 -2.16 -14.72 -13.05
N LEU A 133 -2.50 -13.45 -12.82
CA LEU A 133 -3.85 -13.05 -12.44
C LEU A 133 -4.86 -13.55 -13.46
N LYS A 134 -4.63 -13.31 -14.76
CA LYS A 134 -5.46 -13.79 -15.87
C LYS A 134 -5.69 -15.31 -15.78
N ALA A 135 -4.62 -16.07 -15.65
CA ALA A 135 -4.67 -17.53 -15.58
C ALA A 135 -5.47 -18.08 -14.39
N VAL A 136 -5.64 -17.27 -13.33
CA VAL A 136 -6.38 -17.64 -12.12
C VAL A 136 -7.83 -17.16 -12.18
N VAL A 137 -8.06 -15.87 -12.52
CA VAL A 137 -9.38 -15.27 -12.38
C VAL A 137 -10.35 -15.65 -13.49
N GLU A 138 -9.89 -15.85 -14.72
CA GLU A 138 -10.79 -16.20 -15.82
C GLU A 138 -11.41 -17.61 -15.65
N PRO A 139 -10.63 -18.67 -15.34
CA PRO A 139 -11.23 -19.96 -15.02
C PRO A 139 -12.11 -19.93 -13.76
N ALA A 140 -11.76 -19.11 -12.75
CA ALA A 140 -12.59 -18.97 -11.56
C ALA A 140 -13.93 -18.31 -11.88
N LEU A 141 -13.93 -17.28 -12.72
CA LEU A 141 -15.15 -16.61 -13.19
C LEU A 141 -16.06 -17.56 -13.98
N GLU A 142 -15.49 -18.38 -14.87
CA GLU A 142 -16.28 -19.38 -15.62
C GLU A 142 -16.89 -20.45 -14.70
N ARG A 143 -16.15 -20.91 -13.68
CA ARG A 143 -16.70 -21.83 -12.66
C ARG A 143 -17.83 -21.17 -11.87
N TRP A 144 -17.68 -19.89 -11.52
CA TRP A 144 -18.74 -19.15 -10.84
C TRP A 144 -19.99 -18.98 -11.72
N ARG A 145 -19.82 -18.60 -12.98
CA ARG A 145 -20.92 -18.47 -13.97
C ARG A 145 -21.68 -19.78 -14.19
N SER A 146 -21.02 -20.91 -14.08
CA SER A 146 -21.63 -22.23 -14.27
C SER A 146 -22.67 -22.59 -13.19
N GLN A 147 -22.70 -21.84 -12.06
CA GLN A 147 -23.75 -21.98 -11.05
C GLN A 147 -25.12 -21.50 -11.55
N GLY A 148 -25.16 -20.75 -12.66
CA GLY A 148 -26.41 -20.23 -13.21
C GLY A 148 -27.07 -19.14 -12.36
N GLY A 149 -28.35 -18.90 -12.58
CA GLY A 149 -29.05 -17.84 -11.85
C GLY A 149 -28.40 -16.47 -12.03
N ALA A 150 -28.25 -15.73 -10.95
CA ALA A 150 -27.61 -14.40 -10.95
C ALA A 150 -26.11 -14.44 -11.31
N ALA A 151 -25.43 -15.56 -11.10
CA ALA A 151 -24.02 -15.71 -11.41
C ALA A 151 -23.74 -15.81 -12.91
N ARG A 152 -24.74 -16.14 -13.75
CA ARG A 152 -24.55 -16.31 -15.21
C ARG A 152 -23.91 -15.08 -15.88
N GLU A 153 -24.29 -13.88 -15.44
CA GLU A 153 -23.80 -12.60 -15.98
C GLU A 153 -22.72 -11.97 -15.10
N ALA A 154 -22.11 -12.77 -14.21
CA ALA A 154 -21.06 -12.31 -13.32
C ALA A 154 -19.86 -11.78 -14.10
N ARG A 155 -19.27 -10.72 -13.57
CA ARG A 155 -18.02 -10.14 -14.03
C ARG A 155 -17.07 -10.01 -12.85
N LEU A 156 -15.83 -9.61 -13.10
CA LEU A 156 -14.82 -9.38 -12.07
C LEU A 156 -15.03 -7.99 -11.42
N ILE A 157 -14.90 -7.95 -10.12
CA ILE A 157 -14.75 -6.72 -9.33
C ILE A 157 -13.41 -6.81 -8.61
N PHE A 158 -12.49 -5.94 -8.93
CA PHE A 158 -11.19 -5.88 -8.27
C PHE A 158 -11.21 -4.89 -7.11
N ILE A 159 -10.70 -5.30 -5.96
CA ILE A 159 -10.38 -4.45 -4.81
C ILE A 159 -8.87 -4.55 -4.60
N CYS A 160 -8.16 -3.50 -4.96
CA CYS A 160 -6.70 -3.52 -5.07
C CYS A 160 -6.09 -2.49 -4.12
N HIS A 161 -5.12 -2.91 -3.32
CA HIS A 161 -4.35 -2.02 -2.48
C HIS A 161 -2.98 -1.73 -3.11
N SER A 162 -2.54 -0.46 -3.10
CA SER A 162 -1.19 -0.05 -3.48
C SER A 162 -0.77 -0.59 -4.86
N MET A 163 0.39 -1.26 -4.95
CA MET A 163 0.93 -1.86 -6.17
C MET A 163 -0.04 -2.86 -6.84
N GLY A 164 -0.90 -3.52 -6.06
CA GLY A 164 -1.90 -4.43 -6.61
C GLY A 164 -2.86 -3.78 -7.61
N GLY A 165 -3.07 -2.46 -7.50
CA GLY A 165 -3.83 -1.69 -8.49
C GLY A 165 -3.13 -1.55 -9.84
N LEU A 166 -1.80 -1.46 -9.86
CA LEU A 166 -1.01 -1.43 -11.10
C LEU A 166 -1.07 -2.77 -11.83
N LEU A 167 -0.94 -3.86 -11.06
CA LEU A 167 -1.08 -5.22 -11.56
C LEU A 167 -2.46 -5.45 -12.18
N ALA A 168 -3.53 -5.06 -11.48
CA ALA A 168 -4.91 -5.21 -11.97
C ALA A 168 -5.16 -4.33 -13.21
N ARG A 169 -4.64 -3.10 -13.24
CA ARG A 169 -4.72 -2.24 -14.42
C ARG A 169 -4.06 -2.89 -15.64
N TRP A 170 -2.87 -3.48 -15.46
CA TRP A 170 -2.20 -4.19 -16.55
C TRP A 170 -3.06 -5.32 -17.10
N TYR A 171 -3.65 -6.14 -16.23
CA TYR A 171 -4.57 -7.20 -16.64
C TYR A 171 -5.76 -6.63 -17.43
N VAL A 172 -6.41 -5.62 -16.89
CA VAL A 172 -7.59 -4.99 -17.50
C VAL A 172 -7.25 -4.36 -18.86
N GLU A 173 -6.17 -3.60 -18.92
CA GLU A 173 -5.85 -2.71 -20.02
C GLU A 173 -4.98 -3.38 -21.10
N GLN A 174 -4.13 -4.36 -20.74
CA GLN A 174 -3.14 -4.95 -21.65
C GLN A 174 -3.36 -6.45 -21.92
N GLU A 175 -4.01 -7.18 -21.01
CA GLU A 175 -4.19 -8.64 -21.10
C GLU A 175 -5.62 -9.04 -21.53
N GLY A 176 -6.43 -8.07 -21.96
CA GLY A 176 -7.82 -8.29 -22.42
C GLY A 176 -8.84 -8.41 -21.29
N GLY A 177 -8.46 -8.14 -20.06
CA GLY A 177 -9.32 -8.27 -18.88
C GLY A 177 -10.52 -7.36 -18.84
N ALA A 178 -10.53 -6.27 -19.62
CA ALA A 178 -11.65 -5.33 -19.68
C ALA A 178 -12.97 -6.02 -20.06
N ALA A 179 -12.95 -7.03 -20.94
CA ALA A 179 -14.14 -7.78 -21.34
C ALA A 179 -14.79 -8.54 -20.17
N HIS A 180 -14.02 -8.89 -19.16
CA HIS A 180 -14.46 -9.67 -18.00
C HIS A 180 -14.67 -8.82 -16.73
N THR A 181 -14.21 -7.56 -16.71
CA THR A 181 -14.19 -6.71 -15.53
C THR A 181 -15.36 -5.74 -15.54
N ARG A 182 -16.05 -5.62 -14.41
CA ARG A 182 -17.08 -4.63 -14.16
C ARG A 182 -16.52 -3.40 -13.48
N LYS A 183 -15.76 -3.62 -12.39
CA LYS A 183 -15.21 -2.54 -11.56
C LYS A 183 -13.76 -2.79 -11.21
N LEU A 184 -12.99 -1.71 -11.20
CA LEU A 184 -11.62 -1.68 -10.70
C LEU A 184 -11.55 -0.62 -9.59
N ILE A 185 -11.49 -1.09 -8.34
CA ILE A 185 -11.38 -0.24 -7.16
C ILE A 185 -9.92 -0.25 -6.71
N THR A 186 -9.27 0.90 -6.72
CA THR A 186 -7.87 1.03 -6.32
C THR A 186 -7.76 1.88 -5.06
N ILE A 187 -7.02 1.40 -4.06
CA ILE A 187 -6.89 2.02 -2.74
C ILE A 187 -5.41 2.38 -2.54
N GLY A 188 -5.09 3.68 -2.50
CA GLY A 188 -3.72 4.15 -2.36
C GLY A 188 -2.77 3.67 -3.45
N THR A 189 -3.26 3.35 -4.65
CA THR A 189 -2.44 2.85 -5.76
C THR A 189 -1.59 3.97 -6.34
N PRO A 190 -0.26 3.78 -6.44
CA PRO A 190 0.63 4.76 -7.06
C PRO A 190 0.54 4.71 -8.59
N HIS A 191 -0.57 5.19 -9.16
CA HIS A 191 -0.83 5.16 -10.60
C HIS A 191 0.24 5.89 -11.42
N ARG A 192 0.94 6.84 -10.79
CA ARG A 192 2.04 7.59 -11.39
C ARG A 192 3.33 7.43 -10.57
N GLY A 193 3.46 6.34 -9.81
CA GLY A 193 4.59 6.05 -8.95
C GLY A 193 4.65 6.92 -7.68
N ALA A 194 5.74 6.82 -6.92
CA ALA A 194 5.93 7.51 -5.64
C ALA A 194 7.38 7.99 -5.47
N ALA A 195 7.58 9.25 -5.07
CA ALA A 195 8.91 9.80 -4.77
C ALA A 195 9.62 9.02 -3.64
N ALA A 196 8.84 8.47 -2.70
CA ALA A 196 9.35 7.61 -1.64
C ALA A 196 10.13 6.39 -2.18
N ALA A 197 9.65 5.77 -3.29
CA ALA A 197 10.34 4.62 -3.90
C ALA A 197 11.72 5.01 -4.45
N ALA A 198 11.82 6.12 -5.17
CA ALA A 198 13.09 6.62 -5.69
C ALA A 198 14.06 6.96 -4.56
N ARG A 199 13.59 7.66 -3.53
CA ARG A 199 14.42 7.98 -2.35
C ARG A 199 14.98 6.73 -1.68
N GLN A 200 14.17 5.67 -1.55
CA GLN A 200 14.60 4.43 -0.91
C GLN A 200 15.61 3.66 -1.77
N LEU A 201 15.41 3.59 -3.09
CA LEU A 201 16.37 2.93 -3.99
C LEU A 201 17.72 3.65 -4.01
N VAL A 202 17.74 4.98 -4.07
CA VAL A 202 18.98 5.78 -4.11
C VAL A 202 19.67 5.76 -2.76
N ASN A 203 18.97 6.18 -1.71
CA ASN A 203 19.56 6.32 -0.37
C ASN A 203 19.90 4.98 0.26
N GLY A 204 19.32 3.90 -0.27
CA GLY A 204 19.37 2.58 0.33
C GLY A 204 18.42 2.45 1.52
N VAL A 205 18.23 1.21 1.91
CA VAL A 205 17.48 0.84 3.12
C VAL A 205 18.50 0.26 4.09
N GLU A 206 19.21 1.17 4.75
CA GLU A 206 20.16 0.81 5.82
C GLU A 206 19.59 1.21 7.15
N LYS A 207 19.46 0.26 8.07
CA LYS A 207 19.02 0.50 9.44
C LYS A 207 19.91 -0.26 10.41
N GLY A 208 20.28 0.38 11.50
CA GLY A 208 21.14 -0.18 12.54
C GLY A 208 22.40 0.65 12.80
N ILE A 209 23.12 0.32 13.87
CA ILE A 209 24.37 0.98 14.29
C ILE A 209 25.48 -0.08 14.31
N GLY A 210 26.66 0.29 13.81
CA GLY A 210 27.85 -0.58 13.83
C GLY A 210 27.70 -1.86 13.00
N PRO A 211 28.15 -3.02 13.48
CA PRO A 211 28.15 -4.28 12.73
C PRO A 211 26.77 -4.89 12.54
N LEU A 212 25.73 -4.39 13.21
CA LEU A 212 24.35 -4.84 13.07
C LEU A 212 23.55 -3.97 12.09
N ARG A 213 24.19 -3.47 11.02
CA ARG A 213 23.50 -2.80 9.92
C ARG A 213 22.83 -3.82 9.01
N LEU A 214 21.52 -3.81 8.99
CA LEU A 214 20.75 -4.52 7.97
C LEU A 214 20.73 -3.65 6.71
N ASN A 215 21.40 -4.08 5.65
CA ASN A 215 21.41 -3.41 4.36
C ASN A 215 20.53 -4.19 3.38
N LEU A 216 19.32 -3.69 3.15
CA LEU A 216 18.34 -4.26 2.24
C LEU A 216 18.40 -3.64 0.84
N SER A 217 19.37 -2.75 0.60
CA SER A 217 19.44 -1.98 -0.65
C SER A 217 19.68 -2.87 -1.85
N ARG A 218 20.57 -3.89 -1.75
CA ARG A 218 20.83 -4.82 -2.84
C ARG A 218 19.59 -5.59 -3.24
N PHE A 219 18.86 -6.10 -2.26
CA PHE A 219 17.59 -6.79 -2.47
C PHE A 219 16.58 -5.88 -3.14
N ALA A 220 16.25 -4.71 -2.56
CA ALA A 220 15.29 -3.76 -3.11
C ALA A 220 15.65 -3.33 -4.55
N ARG A 221 16.94 -3.09 -4.82
CA ARG A 221 17.45 -2.68 -6.13
C ARG A 221 17.36 -3.77 -7.20
N SER A 222 17.22 -5.04 -6.82
CA SER A 222 17.06 -6.16 -7.74
C SER A 222 15.62 -6.37 -8.22
N LEU A 223 14.63 -5.75 -7.57
CA LEU A 223 13.22 -6.02 -7.81
C LEU A 223 12.64 -5.13 -8.92
N PRO A 224 12.21 -5.70 -10.07
CA PRO A 224 11.54 -4.92 -11.13
C PRO A 224 10.28 -4.23 -10.63
N SER A 225 9.51 -4.89 -9.77
CA SER A 225 8.28 -4.32 -9.17
C SER A 225 8.51 -3.00 -8.44
N ILE A 226 9.64 -2.84 -7.74
CA ILE A 226 9.98 -1.59 -7.04
C ILE A 226 10.33 -0.48 -8.03
N HIS A 227 10.99 -0.81 -9.15
CA HIS A 227 11.26 0.18 -10.20
C HIS A 227 9.97 0.63 -10.89
N GLU A 228 8.98 -0.24 -11.03
CA GLU A 228 7.64 0.11 -11.52
C GLU A 228 6.86 1.04 -10.54
N LEU A 229 7.36 1.24 -9.31
CA LEU A 229 6.83 2.25 -8.37
C LEU A 229 7.55 3.60 -8.45
N LEU A 230 8.55 3.77 -9.33
CA LEU A 230 9.26 5.04 -9.49
C LEU A 230 8.34 6.14 -10.05
N PRO A 231 8.51 7.41 -9.60
CA PRO A 231 7.62 8.50 -9.97
C PRO A 231 7.68 8.79 -11.48
N ARG A 232 6.52 8.97 -12.08
CA ARG A 232 6.33 9.28 -13.50
C ARG A 232 5.82 10.72 -13.74
N TYR A 233 5.72 11.51 -12.72
CA TYR A 233 5.48 12.96 -12.79
C TYR A 233 6.79 13.72 -12.58
N ALA A 234 6.83 15.00 -12.94
CA ALA A 234 7.98 15.86 -12.71
C ALA A 234 8.18 16.07 -11.19
N CYS A 235 9.14 15.33 -10.62
CA CYS A 235 9.38 15.29 -9.18
C CYS A 235 10.80 15.68 -8.80
N LEU A 236 11.75 15.68 -9.74
CA LEU A 236 13.15 15.96 -9.48
C LEU A 236 13.43 17.46 -9.61
N GLU A 237 13.86 18.10 -8.53
CA GLU A 237 14.24 19.52 -8.54
C GLU A 237 15.59 19.70 -9.25
N THR A 238 15.61 20.49 -10.31
CA THR A 238 16.78 20.91 -11.06
C THR A 238 16.85 22.43 -11.11
N PRO A 239 18.00 23.02 -11.52
CA PRO A 239 18.07 24.47 -11.75
C PRO A 239 17.07 24.99 -12.78
N GLY A 240 16.59 24.13 -13.68
CA GLY A 240 15.58 24.46 -14.72
C GLY A 240 14.14 24.31 -14.25
N GLY A 241 13.89 23.81 -13.05
CA GLY A 241 12.58 23.51 -12.51
C GLY A 241 12.39 22.03 -12.20
N LEU A 242 11.16 21.56 -12.12
CA LEU A 242 10.84 20.16 -11.88
C LEU A 242 10.94 19.34 -13.17
N GLU A 243 11.65 18.21 -13.09
CA GLU A 243 11.82 17.27 -14.19
C GLU A 243 11.38 15.85 -13.80
N PRO A 244 10.94 15.02 -14.76
CA PRO A 244 10.67 13.63 -14.52
C PRO A 244 11.98 12.84 -14.36
N LEU A 245 11.93 11.76 -13.57
CA LEU A 245 13.05 10.83 -13.42
C LEU A 245 13.17 9.95 -14.67
N THR A 246 14.10 10.29 -15.57
CA THR A 246 14.36 9.57 -16.83
C THR A 246 15.76 8.98 -16.93
N THR A 247 16.67 9.43 -16.07
CA THR A 247 18.06 8.97 -16.02
C THR A 247 18.32 8.31 -14.68
N ALA A 248 18.99 7.17 -14.70
CA ALA A 248 19.32 6.45 -13.48
C ALA A 248 20.17 7.28 -12.54
N LEU A 249 19.84 7.23 -11.28
CA LEU A 249 20.60 7.75 -10.16
C LEU A 249 21.34 6.59 -9.46
N PRO A 250 22.35 6.86 -8.61
CA PRO A 250 23.00 5.81 -7.85
C PRO A 250 21.99 4.91 -7.13
N GLY A 251 22.08 3.61 -7.35
CA GLY A 251 21.13 2.62 -6.79
C GLY A 251 19.91 2.31 -7.64
N ILE A 252 19.73 2.98 -8.78
CA ILE A 252 18.70 2.68 -9.77
C ILE A 252 19.38 2.12 -11.03
N ASP A 253 19.00 0.94 -11.47
CA ASP A 253 19.46 0.36 -12.74
C ASP A 253 18.72 1.03 -13.91
N GLN A 254 19.44 1.52 -14.93
CA GLN A 254 18.84 2.22 -16.06
C GLN A 254 17.90 1.33 -16.85
N ARG A 255 18.19 0.05 -17.01
CA ARG A 255 17.32 -0.89 -17.77
C ARG A 255 16.00 -1.11 -17.07
N LEU A 256 16.04 -1.27 -15.73
CA LEU A 256 14.82 -1.41 -14.92
C LEU A 256 14.02 -0.11 -14.89
N LEU A 257 14.70 1.06 -14.91
CA LEU A 257 14.04 2.36 -15.04
C LEU A 257 13.36 2.51 -16.40
N ASP A 258 14.06 2.18 -17.50
CA ASP A 258 13.51 2.26 -18.86
C ASP A 258 12.31 1.31 -19.02
N ASP A 259 12.39 0.11 -18.44
CA ASP A 259 11.30 -0.85 -18.44
C ASP A 259 10.08 -0.34 -17.64
N ALA A 260 10.32 0.25 -16.46
CA ALA A 260 9.27 0.89 -15.67
C ALA A 260 8.63 2.08 -16.39
N ILE A 261 9.43 2.87 -17.15
CA ILE A 261 8.91 3.92 -18.03
C ILE A 261 7.98 3.36 -19.08
N ALA A 262 8.41 2.29 -19.76
CA ALA A 262 7.60 1.62 -20.79
C ALA A 262 6.31 1.00 -20.20
N PHE A 263 6.40 0.42 -18.98
CA PHE A 263 5.23 -0.11 -18.27
C PHE A 263 4.16 0.98 -18.07
N HIS A 264 4.53 2.10 -17.48
CA HIS A 264 3.58 3.20 -17.24
C HIS A 264 3.08 3.85 -18.52
N ALA A 265 3.95 4.01 -19.54
CA ALA A 265 3.57 4.55 -20.84
C ALA A 265 2.48 3.69 -21.52
N SER A 266 2.57 2.36 -21.39
CA SER A 266 1.55 1.44 -21.90
C SER A 266 0.21 1.60 -21.18
N LEU A 267 0.21 1.79 -19.85
CA LEU A 267 -1.00 2.05 -19.07
C LEU A 267 -1.63 3.42 -19.40
N ASP A 268 -0.81 4.48 -19.58
CA ASP A 268 -1.31 5.79 -19.92
C ASP A 268 -1.90 5.82 -21.34
N ALA A 269 -1.23 5.18 -22.32
CA ALA A 269 -1.71 5.09 -23.69
C ALA A 269 -3.07 4.37 -23.83
N SER A 270 -3.36 3.42 -22.97
CA SER A 270 -4.65 2.71 -22.95
C SER A 270 -5.81 3.62 -22.57
N LEU A 271 -5.59 4.51 -21.61
CA LEU A 271 -6.60 5.47 -21.18
C LEU A 271 -6.76 6.62 -22.18
N ASP A 272 -5.68 7.06 -22.82
CA ASP A 272 -5.71 8.11 -23.84
C ASP A 272 -6.37 7.63 -25.14
N GLY A 273 -6.19 6.34 -25.50
CA GLY A 273 -6.73 5.74 -26.73
C GLY A 273 -8.18 5.27 -26.65
N ALA A 274 -8.68 4.96 -25.48
CA ALA A 274 -10.05 4.46 -25.27
C ALA A 274 -11.12 5.56 -25.22
N GLY A 275 -10.74 6.83 -25.41
CA GLY A 275 -11.61 7.97 -25.11
C GLY A 275 -11.60 8.29 -23.60
N ALA A 276 -12.33 9.32 -23.22
CA ALA A 276 -12.42 9.72 -21.82
C ALA A 276 -12.82 8.52 -20.93
N PRO A 277 -12.42 8.46 -19.65
CA PRO A 277 -12.79 7.39 -18.71
C PRO A 277 -14.28 7.08 -18.66
N GLU A 278 -15.13 8.02 -19.05
CA GLU A 278 -16.59 7.90 -19.17
C GLU A 278 -17.03 6.89 -20.24
N THR A 279 -16.18 6.53 -21.20
CA THR A 279 -16.49 5.53 -22.26
C THR A 279 -15.85 4.17 -22.00
N SER A 280 -15.08 4.02 -20.94
CA SER A 280 -14.46 2.75 -20.56
C SER A 280 -15.55 1.72 -20.18
N PRO A 281 -15.46 0.46 -20.65
CA PRO A 281 -16.37 -0.59 -20.22
C PRO A 281 -16.18 -1.00 -18.76
N VAL A 282 -15.15 -0.47 -18.10
CA VAL A 282 -14.77 -0.77 -16.71
C VAL A 282 -14.91 0.48 -15.84
N ASP A 283 -15.71 0.38 -14.80
CA ASP A 283 -15.85 1.45 -13.80
C ASP A 283 -14.59 1.52 -12.93
N LEU A 284 -13.80 2.57 -13.10
CA LEU A 284 -12.61 2.82 -12.30
C LEU A 284 -12.94 3.71 -11.09
N HIS A 285 -12.63 3.22 -9.87
CA HIS A 285 -12.89 3.88 -8.60
C HIS A 285 -11.59 4.03 -7.77
N PRO A 286 -10.79 5.09 -7.97
CA PRO A 286 -9.63 5.34 -7.14
C PRO A 286 -10.04 5.92 -5.78
N ILE A 287 -9.57 5.29 -4.70
CA ILE A 287 -9.63 5.80 -3.33
C ILE A 287 -8.24 6.29 -2.97
N VAL A 288 -8.14 7.60 -2.81
CA VAL A 288 -6.89 8.35 -2.67
C VAL A 288 -6.64 8.64 -1.20
N GLY A 289 -5.46 8.30 -0.70
CA GLY A 289 -5.05 8.74 0.62
C GLY A 289 -4.79 10.25 0.66
N SER A 290 -5.15 10.88 1.76
CA SER A 290 -5.03 12.33 1.94
C SER A 290 -4.52 12.68 3.33
N ARG A 291 -4.08 13.93 3.53
CA ARG A 291 -3.70 14.54 4.81
C ARG A 291 -2.39 14.04 5.44
N GLN A 292 -1.87 12.89 5.07
CA GLN A 292 -0.61 12.44 5.64
C GLN A 292 0.58 13.16 4.97
N PRO A 293 1.59 13.60 5.76
CA PRO A 293 2.83 14.13 5.20
C PRO A 293 3.47 13.12 4.25
N THR A 294 3.62 13.50 2.99
CA THR A 294 3.99 12.55 1.92
C THR A 294 5.09 13.11 1.03
N PRO A 295 6.21 12.39 0.85
CA PRO A 295 7.26 12.77 -0.10
C PRO A 295 6.70 12.96 -1.50
N THR A 296 6.86 14.16 -2.07
CA THR A 296 6.29 14.53 -3.37
C THR A 296 7.36 14.94 -4.37
N THR A 297 8.34 15.76 -3.97
CA THR A 297 9.49 16.11 -4.80
C THR A 297 10.79 15.62 -4.19
N LEU A 298 11.82 15.58 -5.01
CA LEU A 298 13.15 15.05 -4.71
C LEU A 298 14.21 16.05 -5.12
N ARG A 299 15.25 16.21 -4.31
CA ARG A 299 16.43 17.00 -4.61
C ARG A 299 17.69 16.14 -4.44
N ILE A 300 18.61 16.24 -5.38
CA ILE A 300 19.91 15.57 -5.28
C ILE A 300 20.82 16.39 -4.38
N VAL A 301 21.32 15.76 -3.31
CA VAL A 301 22.29 16.34 -2.38
C VAL A 301 23.45 15.35 -2.22
N GLY A 302 24.56 15.63 -2.92
CA GLY A 302 25.64 14.67 -3.06
C GLY A 302 25.19 13.40 -3.78
N GLU A 303 25.30 12.25 -3.13
CA GLU A 303 24.85 10.94 -3.66
C GLU A 303 23.47 10.51 -3.13
N ARG A 304 22.76 11.40 -2.43
CA ARG A 304 21.47 11.09 -1.79
C ARG A 304 20.34 11.92 -2.37
N LEU A 305 19.13 11.44 -2.16
CA LEU A 305 17.89 12.16 -2.43
C LEU A 305 17.29 12.69 -1.12
N GLU A 306 17.15 13.98 -1.02
CA GLU A 306 16.29 14.62 -0.03
C GLU A 306 14.87 14.74 -0.62
N ALA A 307 13.86 14.48 0.20
CA ALA A 307 12.48 14.60 -0.22
C ALA A 307 11.80 15.82 0.42
N SER A 308 10.94 16.47 -0.36
CA SER A 308 10.03 17.51 0.10
C SER A 308 8.59 17.02 -0.03
N GLU A 309 7.73 17.49 0.86
CA GLU A 309 6.27 17.26 0.84
C GLU A 309 5.54 18.25 -0.07
N GLN A 310 6.28 19.19 -0.64
CA GLN A 310 5.75 20.25 -1.51
C GLN A 310 6.09 19.99 -2.96
N ILE A 311 5.19 20.40 -3.84
CA ILE A 311 5.40 20.55 -5.28
C ILE A 311 4.97 21.95 -5.68
N GLU A 312 5.84 22.71 -6.35
CA GLU A 312 5.58 24.10 -6.75
C GLU A 312 5.10 24.99 -5.58
N GLY A 313 5.63 24.74 -4.38
CA GLY A 313 5.29 25.49 -3.15
C GLY A 313 3.96 25.08 -2.49
N VAL A 314 3.28 24.07 -3.00
CA VAL A 314 2.03 23.55 -2.43
C VAL A 314 2.29 22.21 -1.74
N THR A 315 1.86 22.08 -0.49
CA THR A 315 1.86 20.80 0.22
C THR A 315 0.76 19.92 -0.35
N GLU A 316 1.16 18.88 -1.09
CA GLU A 316 0.22 18.01 -1.80
C GLU A 316 -0.50 17.04 -0.86
N GLY A 317 0.20 16.54 0.16
CA GLY A 317 -0.31 15.48 1.02
C GLY A 317 -0.44 14.15 0.27
N GLY A 318 -0.94 13.16 0.98
CA GLY A 318 -1.15 11.80 0.48
C GLY A 318 -1.47 10.86 1.64
N ASP A 319 -0.96 9.65 1.58
CA ASP A 319 -1.11 8.64 2.62
C ASP A 319 0.21 8.32 3.39
N GLY A 320 1.21 9.17 3.22
CA GLY A 320 2.56 8.97 3.79
C GLY A 320 3.53 8.25 2.85
N THR A 321 3.02 7.62 1.78
CA THR A 321 3.81 6.89 0.78
C THR A 321 3.51 7.38 -0.63
N VAL A 322 2.25 7.45 -1.00
CA VAL A 322 1.76 7.83 -2.32
C VAL A 322 1.19 9.25 -2.25
N PRO A 323 1.78 10.23 -2.96
CA PRO A 323 1.23 11.56 -2.99
C PRO A 323 -0.11 11.58 -3.72
N ARG A 324 -1.01 12.44 -3.29
CA ARG A 324 -2.38 12.55 -3.82
C ARG A 324 -2.42 12.69 -5.34
N LEU A 325 -1.51 13.48 -5.92
CA LEU A 325 -1.41 13.68 -7.37
C LEU A 325 -1.07 12.41 -8.17
N SER A 326 -0.52 11.39 -7.48
CA SER A 326 -0.12 10.11 -8.07
C SER A 326 -1.12 8.99 -7.82
N ALA A 327 -2.03 9.13 -6.88
CA ALA A 327 -2.95 8.08 -6.47
C ALA A 327 -4.15 7.90 -7.42
N ALA A 328 -4.15 8.59 -8.55
CA ALA A 328 -5.10 8.43 -9.65
C ALA A 328 -4.36 8.44 -11.00
N PRO A 329 -4.90 7.76 -12.03
CA PRO A 329 -4.38 7.88 -13.39
C PRO A 329 -4.35 9.33 -13.90
N LYS A 330 -3.37 9.65 -14.74
CA LYS A 330 -3.20 11.00 -15.31
C LYS A 330 -4.44 11.51 -16.03
N ALA A 331 -5.18 10.63 -16.68
CA ALA A 331 -6.40 10.96 -17.41
C ALA A 331 -7.56 11.43 -16.50
N LEU A 332 -7.53 11.11 -15.20
CA LEU A 332 -8.54 11.58 -14.25
C LEU A 332 -8.14 12.93 -13.66
N ARG A 333 -9.01 13.93 -13.82
CA ARG A 333 -8.84 15.23 -13.18
C ARG A 333 -9.06 15.12 -11.67
N PRO A 334 -8.43 15.98 -10.85
CA PRO A 334 -8.56 15.95 -9.38
C PRO A 334 -10.00 16.10 -8.85
N ASP A 335 -10.90 16.68 -9.64
CA ASP A 335 -12.33 16.87 -9.32
C ASP A 335 -13.23 15.78 -9.91
N HIS A 336 -12.66 14.72 -10.48
CA HIS A 336 -13.45 13.66 -11.12
C HIS A 336 -14.38 12.96 -10.12
N PRO A 337 -15.66 12.70 -10.47
CA PRO A 337 -16.65 12.16 -9.53
C PRO A 337 -16.35 10.76 -9.01
N SER A 338 -15.48 9.98 -9.68
CA SER A 338 -15.07 8.65 -9.20
C SER A 338 -13.97 8.69 -8.15
N LEU A 339 -13.29 9.83 -7.94
CA LEU A 339 -12.26 9.96 -6.93
C LEU A 339 -12.88 10.08 -5.54
N ARG A 340 -12.32 9.34 -4.60
CA ARG A 340 -12.66 9.42 -3.18
C ARG A 340 -11.39 9.63 -2.38
N TYR A 341 -11.51 10.31 -1.26
CA TYR A 341 -10.38 10.67 -0.40
C TYR A 341 -10.58 10.10 0.99
N ALA A 342 -9.51 9.55 1.58
CA ALA A 342 -9.52 9.02 2.93
C ALA A 342 -8.27 9.46 3.70
N PRO A 343 -8.42 9.98 4.93
CA PRO A 343 -7.32 10.58 5.69
C PRO A 343 -6.60 9.54 6.56
N ASP A 344 -5.99 8.53 5.97
CA ASP A 344 -5.25 7.53 6.72
C ASP A 344 -3.87 7.26 6.11
N GLN A 345 -3.03 6.57 6.85
CA GLN A 345 -1.72 6.13 6.37
C GLN A 345 -1.86 4.96 5.39
N HIS A 346 -0.92 4.89 4.45
CA HIS A 346 -0.91 3.96 3.33
C HIS A 346 -1.26 2.52 3.71
N MET A 347 -0.63 2.03 4.77
CA MET A 347 -0.77 0.63 5.18
C MET A 347 -2.09 0.32 5.90
N GLY A 348 -2.75 1.33 6.47
CA GLY A 348 -4.05 1.23 7.12
C GLY A 348 -5.24 1.49 6.19
N LEU A 349 -4.96 2.12 5.06
CA LEU A 349 -5.97 2.71 4.20
C LEU A 349 -7.06 1.73 3.76
N HIS A 350 -6.69 0.51 3.36
CA HIS A 350 -7.60 -0.54 2.89
C HIS A 350 -8.56 -1.08 3.98
N SER A 351 -8.28 -0.82 5.25
CA SER A 351 -9.11 -1.22 6.39
C SER A 351 -9.71 -0.02 7.14
N HIS A 352 -9.44 1.20 6.66
CA HIS A 352 -9.98 2.42 7.24
C HIS A 352 -11.49 2.50 7.03
N ARG A 353 -12.22 2.98 8.04
CA ARG A 353 -13.68 3.01 8.02
C ARG A 353 -14.25 3.76 6.82
N ALA A 354 -13.71 4.93 6.48
CA ALA A 354 -14.19 5.70 5.33
C ALA A 354 -14.01 4.94 4.01
N VAL A 355 -12.93 4.18 3.87
CA VAL A 355 -12.70 3.33 2.69
C VAL A 355 -13.69 2.16 2.66
N LEU A 356 -13.96 1.53 3.80
CA LEU A 356 -14.95 0.45 3.88
C LEU A 356 -16.36 0.94 3.58
N ASP A 357 -16.73 2.14 4.04
CA ASP A 357 -18.01 2.77 3.73
C ASP A 357 -18.11 3.09 2.22
N GLU A 358 -17.05 3.58 1.57
CA GLU A 358 -16.99 3.77 0.12
C GLU A 358 -17.10 2.45 -0.65
N LEU A 359 -16.39 1.42 -0.20
CA LEU A 359 -16.50 0.07 -0.79
C LEU A 359 -17.93 -0.45 -0.73
N GLU A 360 -18.64 -0.25 0.38
CA GLU A 360 -20.04 -0.63 0.49
C GLU A 360 -20.90 0.10 -0.57
N GLY A 361 -20.70 1.41 -0.73
CA GLY A 361 -21.40 2.20 -1.74
C GLY A 361 -21.13 1.73 -3.16
N VAL A 362 -19.86 1.52 -3.50
CA VAL A 362 -19.45 1.08 -4.85
C VAL A 362 -19.94 -0.33 -5.16
N LEU A 363 -19.88 -1.25 -4.18
CA LEU A 363 -20.30 -2.65 -4.36
C LEU A 363 -21.82 -2.78 -4.43
N THR A 364 -22.58 -1.91 -3.78
CA THR A 364 -24.04 -1.98 -3.72
C THR A 364 -24.75 -1.04 -4.68
N ALA A 365 -24.02 -0.16 -5.38
CA ALA A 365 -24.55 0.94 -6.17
C ALA A 365 -25.52 1.84 -5.37
N ARG A 366 -25.36 1.90 -4.05
CA ARG A 366 -26.13 2.80 -3.17
C ARG A 366 -25.35 4.08 -2.93
N PRO A 367 -26.00 5.24 -2.91
CA PRO A 367 -25.33 6.49 -2.55
C PRO A 367 -24.76 6.36 -1.14
N VAL A 368 -23.46 6.61 -0.99
CA VAL A 368 -22.85 6.71 0.34
C VAL A 368 -23.28 8.06 0.91
N ILE A 369 -24.09 8.04 1.95
CA ILE A 369 -24.43 9.24 2.69
C ILE A 369 -23.30 9.47 3.68
N HIS A 370 -22.31 10.27 3.30
CA HIS A 370 -21.31 10.77 4.22
C HIS A 370 -21.99 11.68 5.23
N ARG A 371 -22.38 11.12 6.36
CA ARG A 371 -22.86 11.90 7.50
C ARG A 371 -21.70 12.67 8.09
N GLY A 372 -21.40 13.82 7.45
CA GLY A 372 -20.65 14.90 8.08
C GLY A 372 -19.24 14.56 8.52
N LEU A 373 -18.39 14.10 7.61
CA LEU A 373 -16.95 14.23 7.78
C LEU A 373 -16.45 15.61 7.32
N ALA A 374 -17.24 16.66 7.56
CA ALA A 374 -16.79 18.05 7.53
C ALA A 374 -16.07 18.39 8.86
N GLY A 375 -15.36 17.44 9.44
CA GLY A 375 -14.54 17.64 10.62
C GLY A 375 -13.07 17.79 10.24
N PRO A 376 -12.25 18.35 11.13
CA PRO A 376 -10.81 18.39 10.92
C PRO A 376 -10.26 16.97 10.84
N GLU A 377 -9.32 16.76 9.92
CA GLU A 377 -8.61 15.50 9.74
C GLU A 377 -7.24 15.58 10.43
N ILE A 378 -6.71 14.47 10.90
CA ILE A 378 -5.44 14.39 11.63
C ILE A 378 -4.36 13.87 10.67
N GLY A 379 -3.30 14.66 10.47
CA GLY A 379 -2.03 14.18 9.89
C GLY A 379 -1.10 13.69 11.00
N VAL A 380 -0.45 12.54 10.85
CA VAL A 380 0.44 11.97 11.88
C VAL A 380 1.79 11.62 11.27
N ARG A 381 2.85 11.99 11.98
CA ARG A 381 4.23 11.62 11.65
C ARG A 381 4.86 10.92 12.85
N VAL A 382 5.37 9.73 12.62
CA VAL A 382 6.19 8.96 13.56
C VAL A 382 7.40 8.38 12.82
N GLU A 383 8.51 8.19 13.52
CA GLU A 383 9.64 7.46 12.97
C GLU A 383 9.29 5.97 12.86
N PRO A 384 9.31 5.38 11.66
CA PRO A 384 8.87 4.00 11.46
C PRO A 384 9.81 2.95 12.06
N LEU A 385 11.06 3.33 12.37
CA LEU A 385 12.06 2.44 12.96
C LEU A 385 12.89 3.17 14.01
N LEU A 386 12.98 2.56 15.19
CA LEU A 386 13.79 3.02 16.32
C LEU A 386 14.74 1.90 16.78
N LEU A 387 15.83 2.28 17.41
CA LEU A 387 16.64 1.37 18.22
C LEU A 387 16.10 1.34 19.66
N GLN A 388 16.29 0.21 20.33
CA GLN A 388 15.94 0.09 21.75
C GLN A 388 16.65 1.18 22.56
N GLY A 389 15.87 1.92 23.34
CA GLY A 389 16.34 3.07 24.11
C GLY A 389 16.17 4.42 23.41
N GLU A 390 15.86 4.45 22.12
CA GLU A 390 15.49 5.69 21.43
C GLU A 390 14.08 6.12 21.79
N ALA A 391 13.87 7.43 21.88
CA ALA A 391 12.56 8.00 22.15
C ALA A 391 11.69 8.02 20.88
N LEU A 392 10.45 7.55 21.00
CA LEU A 392 9.46 7.63 19.93
C LEU A 392 8.82 9.02 19.93
N GLN A 393 9.18 9.85 18.99
CA GLN A 393 8.54 11.15 18.78
C GLN A 393 7.28 10.97 17.93
N VAL A 394 6.19 11.53 18.41
CA VAL A 394 4.91 11.59 17.71
C VAL A 394 4.60 13.04 17.42
N TRP A 395 4.41 13.36 16.16
CA TRP A 395 3.95 14.68 15.73
C TRP A 395 2.63 14.55 14.99
N ALA A 396 1.71 15.48 15.24
CA ALA A 396 0.40 15.50 14.59
C ALA A 396 -0.01 16.92 14.22
N ASP A 397 -0.71 17.03 13.09
CA ASP A 397 -1.30 18.25 12.57
C ASP A 397 -2.80 18.06 12.30
N VAL A 398 -3.61 19.07 12.58
CA VAL A 398 -5.08 19.04 12.39
C VAL A 398 -5.57 20.11 11.43
N GLY A 399 -4.66 20.79 10.73
CA GLY A 399 -4.99 21.96 9.90
C GLY A 399 -5.30 23.22 10.71
N ALA A 400 -5.16 24.39 10.08
CA ALA A 400 -5.05 25.70 10.74
C ALA A 400 -6.29 26.17 11.52
N ASP A 401 -7.46 25.59 11.32
CA ASP A 401 -8.74 26.17 11.78
C ASP A 401 -9.39 25.47 12.99
N ALA A 402 -8.76 24.43 13.57
CA ALA A 402 -9.37 23.69 14.66
C ALA A 402 -8.43 23.52 15.85
N PRO A 403 -8.64 24.24 16.97
CA PRO A 403 -7.88 24.01 18.19
C PRO A 403 -8.33 22.71 18.88
N LEU A 404 -7.98 21.58 18.28
CA LEU A 404 -8.28 20.26 18.84
C LEU A 404 -7.17 19.83 19.79
N GLY A 405 -7.54 19.44 21.00
CA GLY A 405 -6.66 18.69 21.86
C GLY A 405 -6.52 17.27 21.33
N LEU A 406 -5.30 16.82 21.06
CA LEU A 406 -5.01 15.47 20.62
C LEU A 406 -4.47 14.60 21.76
N MET A 407 -4.81 13.32 21.69
CA MET A 407 -4.29 12.25 22.54
C MET A 407 -3.58 11.24 21.67
N ALA A 408 -2.42 10.78 22.13
CA ALA A 408 -1.74 9.63 21.55
C ALA A 408 -1.74 8.48 22.54
N GLU A 409 -1.95 7.27 22.03
CA GLU A 409 -1.83 6.03 22.77
C GLU A 409 -0.74 5.19 22.13
N LEU A 410 0.13 4.63 22.97
CA LEU A 410 1.13 3.65 22.58
C LEU A 410 0.59 2.27 22.91
N LEU A 411 0.42 1.42 21.89
CA LEU A 411 -0.15 0.10 22.03
C LEU A 411 0.88 -0.97 21.64
N GLU A 412 0.87 -2.06 22.39
CA GLU A 412 1.55 -3.29 21.99
C GLU A 412 0.86 -3.96 20.79
N GLU A 413 1.51 -4.97 20.26
CA GLU A 413 0.99 -5.82 19.19
C GLU A 413 -0.38 -6.42 19.54
N SER A 414 -0.58 -6.83 20.79
CA SER A 414 -1.86 -7.35 21.31
C SER A 414 -3.02 -6.34 21.28
N GLY A 415 -2.74 -5.06 21.00
CA GLY A 415 -3.69 -3.97 21.13
C GLY A 415 -3.83 -3.43 22.55
N ARG A 416 -3.03 -3.88 23.50
CA ARG A 416 -3.01 -3.36 24.87
C ARG A 416 -2.35 -1.99 24.89
N VAL A 417 -3.06 -0.98 25.42
CA VAL A 417 -2.50 0.35 25.64
C VAL A 417 -1.47 0.28 26.78
N VAL A 418 -0.25 0.71 26.50
CA VAL A 418 0.87 0.71 27.45
C VAL A 418 1.10 2.11 28.02
N ASP A 419 0.98 3.13 27.21
CA ASP A 419 1.13 4.53 27.61
C ASP A 419 0.15 5.41 26.84
N GLN A 420 -0.28 6.50 27.46
CA GLN A 420 -1.18 7.46 26.86
C GLN A 420 -0.71 8.88 27.19
N ARG A 421 -0.63 9.73 26.17
CA ARG A 421 -0.14 11.10 26.32
C ARG A 421 -1.01 12.10 25.57
N LYS A 422 -1.23 13.26 26.21
CA LYS A 422 -1.79 14.42 25.53
C LYS A 422 -0.68 15.09 24.72
N LEU A 423 -0.96 15.36 23.45
CA LEU A 423 -0.04 16.13 22.61
C LEU A 423 -0.01 17.60 23.06
N ARG A 424 1.16 18.20 22.99
CA ARG A 424 1.39 19.62 23.31
C ARG A 424 1.62 20.38 22.02
N VAL A 425 1.16 21.62 21.98
CA VAL A 425 1.36 22.50 20.82
C VAL A 425 2.86 22.75 20.65
N GLU A 426 3.38 22.47 19.48
CA GLU A 426 4.77 22.66 19.07
C GLU A 426 4.78 23.23 17.64
N GLY A 427 5.09 24.53 17.51
CA GLY A 427 5.07 25.21 16.21
C GLY A 427 3.69 25.19 15.56
N SER A 428 3.59 24.65 14.35
CA SER A 428 2.33 24.53 13.59
C SER A 428 1.55 23.25 13.88
N GLY A 429 2.04 22.37 14.77
CA GLY A 429 1.42 21.10 15.09
C GLY A 429 1.38 20.83 16.59
N GLN A 430 1.20 19.58 16.94
CA GLN A 430 1.19 19.09 18.32
C GLN A 430 2.08 17.86 18.42
N GLY A 431 2.84 17.72 19.52
CA GLY A 431 3.78 16.63 19.70
C GLY A 431 3.73 15.99 21.08
N CYS A 432 4.20 14.76 21.15
CA CYS A 432 4.55 14.07 22.40
C CYS A 432 5.67 13.06 22.16
N VAL A 433 6.25 12.54 23.25
CA VAL A 433 7.37 11.59 23.21
C VAL A 433 7.05 10.38 24.07
N PHE A 434 7.18 9.18 23.51
CA PHE A 434 7.11 7.92 24.25
C PHE A 434 8.49 7.27 24.37
N GLN A 435 8.65 6.45 25.40
CA GLN A 435 9.80 5.56 25.59
C GLN A 435 9.31 4.12 25.44
N PRO A 436 9.39 3.49 24.26
CA PRO A 436 8.97 2.12 24.10
C PRO A 436 9.86 1.19 24.96
N PRO A 437 9.28 0.36 25.81
CA PRO A 437 10.07 -0.38 26.82
C PRO A 437 10.83 -1.57 26.26
N GLN A 438 10.43 -2.09 25.08
CA GLN A 438 10.99 -3.33 24.54
C GLN A 438 11.10 -3.29 23.01
N THR A 439 11.91 -4.21 22.49
CA THR A 439 11.97 -4.49 21.05
C THR A 439 10.66 -5.11 20.58
N GLY A 440 10.24 -4.77 19.36
CA GLY A 440 9.00 -5.24 18.79
C GLY A 440 8.24 -4.14 18.05
N VAL A 441 7.03 -4.49 17.65
CA VAL A 441 6.14 -3.56 16.94
C VAL A 441 5.27 -2.80 17.93
N TRP A 442 5.19 -1.52 17.70
CA TRP A 442 4.38 -0.60 18.48
C TRP A 442 3.40 0.13 17.57
N ARG A 443 2.17 0.26 18.04
CA ARG A 443 1.16 1.10 17.39
C ARG A 443 1.08 2.42 18.11
N VAL A 444 1.01 3.50 17.33
CA VAL A 444 0.70 4.83 17.82
C VAL A 444 -0.67 5.21 17.30
N TRP A 445 -1.66 5.20 18.15
CA TRP A 445 -2.98 5.71 17.84
C TRP A 445 -3.05 7.18 18.22
N VAL A 446 -3.50 8.05 17.31
CA VAL A 446 -3.68 9.47 17.56
C VAL A 446 -5.12 9.85 17.26
N GLY A 447 -5.80 10.42 18.24
CA GLY A 447 -7.19 10.81 18.11
C GLY A 447 -7.50 12.11 18.83
N ALA A 448 -8.64 12.72 18.50
CA ALA A 448 -9.11 13.92 19.16
C ALA A 448 -9.62 13.61 20.57
N ALA A 449 -9.39 14.53 21.50
CA ALA A 449 -9.85 14.42 22.88
C ALA A 449 -11.25 15.02 23.08
N GLY A 450 -11.98 14.53 24.10
CA GLY A 450 -13.25 15.09 24.54
C GLY A 450 -14.39 14.90 23.52
N ALA A 451 -15.18 15.96 23.32
CA ALA A 451 -16.38 15.91 22.45
C ALA A 451 -16.04 15.60 20.98
N TRP A 452 -14.85 15.91 20.53
CA TRP A 452 -14.37 15.72 19.16
C TRP A 452 -13.96 14.26 18.86
N ALA A 453 -13.74 13.43 19.88
CA ALA A 453 -13.33 12.03 19.70
C ALA A 453 -14.28 11.18 18.85
N ARG A 454 -15.56 11.59 18.75
CA ARG A 454 -16.57 10.90 17.93
C ARG A 454 -16.72 11.48 16.52
N LEU A 455 -16.19 12.68 16.29
CA LEU A 455 -16.37 13.43 15.04
C LEU A 455 -15.12 13.40 14.17
N VAL A 456 -13.95 13.25 14.78
CA VAL A 456 -12.67 13.24 14.08
C VAL A 456 -12.14 11.81 14.07
N PRO A 457 -11.97 11.19 12.90
CA PRO A 457 -11.41 9.86 12.79
C PRO A 457 -9.97 9.83 13.34
N PRO A 458 -9.63 8.83 14.16
CA PRO A 458 -8.26 8.65 14.62
C PRO A 458 -7.38 8.12 13.50
N VAL A 459 -6.08 8.35 13.62
CA VAL A 459 -5.05 7.83 12.73
C VAL A 459 -4.15 6.88 13.51
N THR A 460 -3.81 5.75 12.89
CA THR A 460 -2.88 4.77 13.46
C THR A 460 -1.60 4.73 12.65
N ALA A 461 -0.49 4.97 13.31
CA ALA A 461 0.86 4.81 12.77
C ALA A 461 1.56 3.64 13.47
N LEU A 462 2.61 3.13 12.84
CA LEU A 462 3.37 2.00 13.35
C LEU A 462 4.85 2.36 13.46
N THR A 463 5.51 1.82 14.48
CA THR A 463 6.95 1.90 14.64
C THR A 463 7.52 0.57 15.11
N LEU A 464 8.71 0.21 14.64
CA LEU A 464 9.48 -0.92 15.14
C LEU A 464 10.59 -0.42 16.03
N VAL A 465 10.76 -1.11 17.13
CA VAL A 465 11.93 -0.97 17.98
C VAL A 465 12.83 -2.19 17.80
N CYS A 466 14.00 -1.99 17.21
CA CYS A 466 15.03 -3.01 17.07
C CYS A 466 15.95 -3.03 18.29
N PRO A 467 16.57 -4.18 18.61
CA PRO A 467 17.57 -4.23 19.67
C PRO A 467 18.72 -3.25 19.35
N ALA A 468 19.17 -2.53 20.37
CA ALA A 468 20.45 -1.86 20.30
C ALA A 468 21.52 -2.97 20.27
N GLY A 469 22.41 -2.96 19.24
CA GLY A 469 23.51 -3.93 19.17
C GLY A 469 24.33 -3.86 20.43
N GLU A 470 24.70 -5.02 20.98
CA GLU A 470 25.75 -5.08 21.99
C GLU A 470 27.05 -4.59 21.35
N GLU A 471 27.66 -3.58 21.95
CA GLU A 471 29.04 -3.23 21.61
C GLU A 471 29.94 -4.45 21.86
N PRO A 472 30.87 -4.77 20.93
CA PRO A 472 31.78 -5.90 21.09
C PRO A 472 32.74 -5.71 22.24
#